data_fcfdead6c901542f88887fea4a81826b
#
_entry.id   fcfdead6c901542f88887fea4a81826b
#
_cell.length_a   1.000
_cell.length_b   1.000
_cell.length_c   1.000
_cell.angle_alpha   90.00
_cell.angle_beta   90.00
_cell.angle_gamma   90.00
#
_symmetry.space_group_name_H-M   'P 1'
#
loop_
_entity.id
_entity.type
_entity.pdbx_description
1 polymer ?
#
loop_
_entity_poly.entity_id
_entity_poly.type
_entity_poly.pdbx_seq_one_letter_code
_entity_poly.pdbx_strand_id
1 'polypeptide(L)'
;MTFLNKIPFSLLSLLLLCFSSFTALSDRIMGRNAFFLAISLMIFISLIQKKKVTINKENKLLTIAIILMGLSQGIWAFFYGHEGDNIFLANENYGIVSRYLLVIGLSLLFINNLKKNKIININKELLTAFFFAGFLYMCAVGLVYCYENPGERLRINSAATISGYIITLQGLFTLYLVDILNSKLKKLFLPIIIAVSLITLALTETRSAILVFPALVVLYFLTTRAYARKKILTVALLFIIAAPFAIKIFFPSTLDRLNSSYTEVADIGVDNDSSIGARVSMWKAGIYAFEQHPIGQSAATRYKEVSYYIDKAESGNPEAKRNSIYHLHSDLIESLSLRGILGGFIYILLIISIIYSAFKQGMLVDSLILFLLPILLYGSVDTLFIDKRFVIVFGAQLLLYQLFPRKASGFQEVKTVTVAKKVS
;
A
#
# COMPACT_ATOMS: atom_id res chain seq x y z
N MET A 1 -1.62 -7.34 38.94
CA MET A 1 -1.31 -8.54 38.12
C MET A 1 -2.54 -9.26 37.52
N THR A 2 -3.75 -8.84 37.79
CA THR A 2 -5.00 -9.54 37.44
C THR A 2 -5.61 -9.14 36.07
N PHE A 3 -5.17 -8.07 35.44
CA PHE A 3 -5.73 -7.60 34.15
C PHE A 3 -5.03 -8.24 32.94
N LEU A 4 -3.73 -8.48 33.01
CA LEU A 4 -2.93 -9.10 31.93
C LEU A 4 -3.27 -10.58 31.68
N ASN A 5 -3.78 -11.29 32.68
CA ASN A 5 -4.20 -12.70 32.54
C ASN A 5 -5.50 -12.88 31.73
N LYS A 6 -6.20 -11.80 31.35
CA LYS A 6 -7.49 -11.87 30.64
C LYS A 6 -7.39 -11.61 29.13
N ILE A 7 -6.31 -11.01 28.64
CA ILE A 7 -6.14 -10.78 27.20
C ILE A 7 -5.31 -11.93 26.62
N PRO A 8 -5.88 -12.78 25.77
CA PRO A 8 -5.09 -13.84 25.16
C PRO A 8 -4.00 -13.20 24.28
N PHE A 9 -2.78 -13.71 24.34
CA PHE A 9 -1.63 -13.20 23.56
C PHE A 9 -1.94 -13.05 22.08
N SER A 10 -2.84 -13.88 21.55
CA SER A 10 -3.31 -13.78 20.16
C SER A 10 -4.09 -12.50 19.89
N LEU A 11 -4.95 -12.04 20.80
CA LEU A 11 -5.66 -10.78 20.66
C LEU A 11 -4.69 -9.59 20.79
N LEU A 12 -3.74 -9.67 21.72
CA LEU A 12 -2.70 -8.65 21.88
C LEU A 12 -1.88 -8.48 20.58
N SER A 13 -1.47 -9.59 19.95
CA SER A 13 -0.72 -9.51 18.69
C SER A 13 -1.51 -8.85 17.56
N LEU A 14 -2.84 -9.08 17.49
CA LEU A 14 -3.71 -8.43 16.50
C LEU A 14 -3.91 -6.94 16.79
N LEU A 15 -4.10 -6.56 18.06
CA LEU A 15 -4.18 -5.15 18.46
C LEU A 15 -2.87 -4.42 18.15
N LEU A 16 -1.73 -5.05 18.35
CA LEU A 16 -0.42 -4.49 18.00
C LEU A 16 -0.25 -4.34 16.48
N LEU A 17 -0.76 -5.27 15.66
CA LEU A 17 -0.78 -5.10 14.20
C LEU A 17 -1.66 -3.92 13.77
N CYS A 18 -2.86 -3.79 14.36
CA CYS A 18 -3.70 -2.62 14.12
C CYS A 18 -2.97 -1.34 14.54
N PHE A 19 -2.39 -1.34 15.75
CA PHE A 19 -1.64 -0.21 16.28
C PHE A 19 -0.47 0.18 15.37
N SER A 20 0.31 -0.80 14.89
CA SER A 20 1.42 -0.56 13.97
C SER A 20 0.97 0.08 12.65
N SER A 21 -0.20 -0.31 12.16
CA SER A 21 -0.73 0.17 10.88
C SER A 21 -1.03 1.67 10.93
N PHE A 22 -1.67 2.19 11.97
CA PHE A 22 -1.97 3.62 12.04
C PHE A 22 -0.87 4.47 12.68
N THR A 23 0.04 3.88 13.48
CA THR A 23 1.17 4.64 14.05
C THR A 23 2.40 4.68 13.16
N ALA A 24 2.52 3.79 12.16
CA ALA A 24 3.66 3.78 11.24
C ALA A 24 3.88 5.14 10.55
N LEU A 25 2.82 5.91 10.30
CA LEU A 25 2.89 7.23 9.70
C LEU A 25 3.09 8.32 10.77
N SER A 26 2.31 8.30 11.87
CA SER A 26 2.36 9.32 12.92
C SER A 26 3.60 9.22 13.82
N ASP A 27 4.04 8.00 14.13
CA ASP A 27 5.26 7.71 14.89
C ASP A 27 5.94 6.44 14.35
N ARG A 28 6.95 6.65 13.50
CA ARG A 28 7.68 5.56 12.85
C ARG A 28 8.29 4.56 13.84
N ILE A 29 8.80 5.02 14.97
CA ILE A 29 9.47 4.16 15.95
C ILE A 29 8.46 3.28 16.64
N MET A 30 7.35 3.86 17.12
CA MET A 30 6.25 3.11 17.75
C MET A 30 5.62 2.13 16.77
N GLY A 31 5.30 2.58 15.55
CA GLY A 31 4.72 1.72 14.51
C GLY A 31 5.60 0.51 14.19
N ARG A 32 6.89 0.74 13.99
CA ARG A 32 7.87 -0.33 13.76
C ARG A 32 7.97 -1.30 14.93
N ASN A 33 8.12 -0.79 16.14
CA ASN A 33 8.30 -1.64 17.33
C ASN A 33 7.05 -2.48 17.60
N ALA A 34 5.86 -1.90 17.46
CA ALA A 34 4.59 -2.62 17.57
C ALA A 34 4.47 -3.71 16.49
N PHE A 35 4.89 -3.43 15.25
CA PHE A 35 4.88 -4.40 14.16
C PHE A 35 5.75 -5.62 14.48
N PHE A 36 7.01 -5.41 14.87
CA PHE A 36 7.90 -6.51 15.22
C PHE A 36 7.43 -7.28 16.45
N LEU A 37 6.93 -6.59 17.48
CA LEU A 37 6.40 -7.23 18.68
C LEU A 37 5.16 -8.09 18.34
N ALA A 38 4.24 -7.58 17.52
CA ALA A 38 3.08 -8.34 17.07
C ALA A 38 3.48 -9.65 16.38
N ILE A 39 4.44 -9.57 15.46
CA ILE A 39 4.92 -10.74 14.72
C ILE A 39 5.68 -11.71 15.63
N SER A 40 6.54 -11.21 16.51
CA SER A 40 7.25 -12.04 17.48
C SER A 40 6.28 -12.83 18.37
N LEU A 41 5.19 -12.20 18.83
CA LEU A 41 4.13 -12.86 19.57
C LEU A 41 3.41 -13.92 18.72
N MET A 42 3.10 -13.66 17.46
CA MET A 42 2.48 -14.64 16.55
C MET A 42 3.37 -15.87 16.35
N ILE A 43 4.66 -15.67 16.12
CA ILE A 43 5.64 -16.76 15.99
C ILE A 43 5.72 -17.55 17.28
N PHE A 44 5.87 -16.88 18.40
CA PHE A 44 5.95 -17.49 19.72
C PHE A 44 4.74 -18.36 20.06
N ILE A 45 3.52 -17.85 19.83
CA ILE A 45 2.27 -18.59 20.00
C ILE A 45 2.25 -19.85 19.11
N SER A 46 2.69 -19.70 17.85
CA SER A 46 2.73 -20.81 16.91
C SER A 46 3.71 -21.91 17.31
N LEU A 47 4.87 -21.53 17.88
CA LEU A 47 5.89 -22.48 18.36
C LEU A 47 5.48 -23.22 19.62
N ILE A 48 4.89 -22.53 20.61
CA ILE A 48 4.42 -23.17 21.86
C ILE A 48 3.39 -24.25 21.58
N GLN A 49 2.55 -24.05 20.57
CA GLN A 49 1.50 -25.01 20.25
C GLN A 49 2.00 -26.29 19.58
N LYS A 50 3.31 -26.42 19.32
CA LYS A 50 3.97 -27.61 18.73
C LYS A 50 3.27 -28.19 17.50
N LYS A 51 2.40 -27.44 16.81
CA LYS A 51 1.72 -27.87 15.61
C LYS A 51 2.61 -27.63 14.40
N LYS A 52 2.65 -28.61 13.47
CA LYS A 52 3.42 -28.47 12.22
C LYS A 52 3.02 -27.19 11.50
N VAL A 53 4.00 -26.35 11.21
CA VAL A 53 3.81 -25.18 10.33
C VAL A 53 3.51 -25.70 8.93
N THR A 54 2.27 -25.54 8.50
CA THR A 54 1.87 -25.94 7.15
C THR A 54 1.77 -24.71 6.27
N ILE A 55 2.53 -24.70 5.18
CA ILE A 55 2.41 -23.63 4.18
C ILE A 55 1.04 -23.76 3.51
N ASN A 56 0.23 -22.73 3.61
CA ASN A 56 -1.01 -22.69 2.85
C ASN A 56 -0.69 -22.61 1.34
N LYS A 57 -1.15 -23.61 0.58
CA LYS A 57 -0.88 -23.69 -0.87
C LYS A 57 -1.36 -22.43 -1.61
N GLU A 58 -2.44 -21.81 -1.14
CA GLU A 58 -3.04 -20.59 -1.72
C GLU A 58 -2.15 -19.37 -1.59
N ASN A 59 -1.39 -19.25 -0.48
CA ASN A 59 -0.51 -18.13 -0.19
C ASN A 59 0.97 -18.40 -0.48
N LYS A 60 1.30 -19.60 -0.95
CA LYS A 60 2.70 -20.03 -1.15
C LYS A 60 3.45 -19.07 -2.08
N LEU A 61 2.83 -18.75 -3.23
CA LEU A 61 3.46 -17.89 -4.22
C LEU A 61 3.64 -16.47 -3.68
N LEU A 62 2.64 -15.91 -2.99
CA LEU A 62 2.71 -14.58 -2.36
C LEU A 62 3.81 -14.53 -1.30
N THR A 63 3.89 -15.54 -0.46
CA THR A 63 4.95 -15.66 0.56
C THR A 63 6.33 -15.67 -0.08
N ILE A 64 6.52 -16.48 -1.12
CA ILE A 64 7.79 -16.58 -1.85
C ILE A 64 8.13 -15.23 -2.51
N ALA A 65 7.18 -14.59 -3.19
CA ALA A 65 7.41 -13.31 -3.86
C ALA A 65 7.84 -12.21 -2.89
N ILE A 66 7.18 -12.10 -1.72
CA ILE A 66 7.54 -11.11 -0.70
C ILE A 66 8.93 -11.41 -0.12
N ILE A 67 9.25 -12.68 0.15
CA ILE A 67 10.59 -13.07 0.63
C ILE A 67 11.66 -12.74 -0.41
N LEU A 68 11.42 -13.09 -1.68
CA LEU A 68 12.35 -12.79 -2.78
C LEU A 68 12.55 -11.28 -2.94
N MET A 69 11.49 -10.48 -2.80
CA MET A 69 11.60 -9.03 -2.84
C MET A 69 12.46 -8.51 -1.68
N GLY A 70 12.24 -9.01 -0.46
CA GLY A 70 13.08 -8.68 0.69
C GLY A 70 14.53 -9.11 0.48
N LEU A 71 14.77 -10.32 0.00
CA LEU A 71 16.12 -10.82 -0.28
C LEU A 71 16.83 -9.98 -1.35
N SER A 72 16.15 -9.65 -2.45
CA SER A 72 16.75 -8.87 -3.54
C SER A 72 17.15 -7.46 -3.08
N GLN A 73 16.35 -6.82 -2.24
CA GLN A 73 16.69 -5.53 -1.64
C GLN A 73 17.84 -5.64 -0.63
N GLY A 74 17.83 -6.71 0.19
CA GLY A 74 18.89 -6.96 1.16
C GLY A 74 20.24 -7.28 0.52
N ILE A 75 20.23 -8.10 -0.52
CA ILE A 75 21.44 -8.41 -1.30
C ILE A 75 21.96 -7.14 -1.98
N TRP A 76 21.08 -6.36 -2.61
CA TRP A 76 21.48 -5.08 -3.19
C TRP A 76 22.09 -4.15 -2.15
N ALA A 77 21.44 -3.99 -0.98
CA ALA A 77 21.94 -3.14 0.09
C ALA A 77 23.29 -3.62 0.65
N PHE A 78 23.53 -4.94 0.67
CA PHE A 78 24.79 -5.51 1.12
C PHE A 78 25.95 -5.20 0.16
N PHE A 79 25.73 -5.33 -1.15
CA PHE A 79 26.78 -5.11 -2.15
C PHE A 79 26.98 -3.63 -2.50
N TYR A 80 25.90 -2.85 -2.58
CA TYR A 80 25.89 -1.48 -3.13
C TYR A 80 25.51 -0.40 -2.13
N GLY A 81 24.90 -0.75 -0.99
CA GLY A 81 24.34 0.24 -0.04
C GLY A 81 25.40 1.10 0.67
N HIS A 82 26.67 0.79 0.51
CA HIS A 82 27.80 1.57 1.06
C HIS A 82 28.53 2.39 -0.02
N GLU A 83 28.15 2.24 -1.29
CA GLU A 83 28.76 2.98 -2.38
C GLU A 83 28.09 4.36 -2.55
N GLY A 84 28.89 5.40 -2.42
CA GLY A 84 28.45 6.79 -2.53
C GLY A 84 28.00 7.39 -1.20
N ASP A 85 27.61 8.65 -1.26
CA ASP A 85 27.17 9.41 -0.09
C ASP A 85 25.82 8.94 0.43
N ASN A 86 25.57 9.16 1.72
CA ASN A 86 24.28 8.87 2.39
C ASN A 86 23.10 9.73 1.88
N ILE A 87 23.30 10.51 0.81
CA ILE A 87 22.25 11.31 0.17
C ILE A 87 21.25 10.44 -0.61
N PHE A 88 21.64 9.21 -1.01
CA PHE A 88 20.77 8.33 -1.77
C PHE A 88 19.79 7.60 -0.86
N LEU A 89 18.50 7.84 -1.06
CA LEU A 89 17.44 7.23 -0.26
C LEU A 89 17.46 5.69 -0.31
N ALA A 90 17.89 5.11 -1.42
CA ALA A 90 18.03 3.67 -1.58
C ALA A 90 19.05 3.07 -0.59
N ASN A 91 20.19 3.73 -0.39
CA ASN A 91 21.25 3.28 0.53
C ASN A 91 20.73 3.25 1.97
N GLU A 92 19.97 4.27 2.38
CA GLU A 92 19.38 4.32 3.73
C GLU A 92 18.26 3.30 3.94
N ASN A 93 17.42 3.10 2.93
CA ASN A 93 16.13 2.45 3.14
C ASN A 93 16.10 0.98 2.76
N TYR A 94 16.79 0.53 1.70
CA TYR A 94 16.64 -0.84 1.21
C TYR A 94 17.04 -1.91 2.22
N GLY A 95 18.12 -1.69 2.99
CA GLY A 95 18.52 -2.62 4.06
C GLY A 95 17.49 -2.73 5.20
N ILE A 96 16.71 -1.65 5.47
CA ILE A 96 15.68 -1.65 6.49
C ILE A 96 14.39 -2.28 5.94
N VAL A 97 13.97 -1.88 4.76
CA VAL A 97 12.75 -2.38 4.09
C VAL A 97 12.86 -3.87 3.79
N SER A 98 14.05 -4.34 3.38
CA SER A 98 14.37 -5.76 3.21
C SER A 98 13.97 -6.59 4.44
N ARG A 99 14.39 -6.14 5.64
CA ARG A 99 14.04 -6.81 6.90
C ARG A 99 12.55 -6.85 7.15
N TYR A 100 11.81 -5.77 6.83
CA TYR A 100 10.36 -5.73 6.97
C TYR A 100 9.68 -6.71 6.03
N LEU A 101 10.08 -6.74 4.75
CA LEU A 101 9.53 -7.67 3.76
C LEU A 101 9.81 -9.13 4.13
N LEU A 102 11.02 -9.45 4.59
CA LEU A 102 11.35 -10.80 5.06
C LEU A 102 10.46 -11.22 6.22
N VAL A 103 10.26 -10.32 7.20
CA VAL A 103 9.41 -10.58 8.35
C VAL A 103 7.95 -10.72 7.94
N ILE A 104 7.44 -9.92 7.00
CA ILE A 104 6.08 -10.08 6.44
C ILE A 104 5.94 -11.45 5.77
N GLY A 105 6.87 -11.81 4.89
CA GLY A 105 6.84 -13.10 4.20
C GLY A 105 6.86 -14.29 5.17
N LEU A 106 7.73 -14.27 6.18
CA LEU A 106 7.74 -15.30 7.22
C LEU A 106 6.43 -15.33 8.02
N SER A 107 5.87 -14.16 8.35
CA SER A 107 4.63 -14.07 9.13
C SER A 107 3.43 -14.67 8.40
N LEU A 108 3.39 -14.62 7.06
CA LEU A 108 2.36 -15.29 6.27
C LEU A 108 2.34 -16.81 6.47
N LEU A 109 3.50 -17.42 6.77
CA LEU A 109 3.56 -18.85 7.09
C LEU A 109 2.85 -19.16 8.43
N PHE A 110 3.03 -18.31 9.42
CA PHE A 110 2.49 -18.52 10.76
C PHE A 110 1.02 -18.13 10.88
N ILE A 111 0.58 -17.04 10.23
CA ILE A 111 -0.80 -16.56 10.35
C ILE A 111 -1.82 -17.58 9.84
N ASN A 112 -1.47 -18.33 8.81
CA ASN A 112 -2.32 -19.40 8.29
C ASN A 112 -2.50 -20.54 9.29
N ASN A 113 -1.46 -20.87 10.08
CA ASN A 113 -1.56 -21.86 11.14
C ASN A 113 -2.43 -21.38 12.28
N LEU A 114 -2.31 -20.13 12.68
CA LEU A 114 -3.15 -19.53 13.72
C LEU A 114 -4.63 -19.59 13.34
N LYS A 115 -4.96 -19.31 12.08
CA LYS A 115 -6.34 -19.40 11.54
C LYS A 115 -6.86 -20.83 11.50
N LYS A 116 -6.11 -21.77 10.91
CA LYS A 116 -6.50 -23.18 10.74
C LYS A 116 -6.76 -23.88 12.06
N ASN A 117 -5.97 -23.56 13.07
CA ASN A 117 -6.04 -24.19 14.36
C ASN A 117 -7.04 -23.54 15.32
N LYS A 118 -7.80 -22.54 14.88
CA LYS A 118 -8.74 -21.74 15.70
C LYS A 118 -8.10 -21.18 16.98
N ILE A 119 -6.81 -20.89 16.93
CA ILE A 119 -6.02 -20.39 18.06
C ILE A 119 -6.39 -18.96 18.40
N ILE A 120 -6.85 -18.23 17.40
CA ILE A 120 -7.26 -16.84 17.54
C ILE A 120 -8.77 -16.81 17.68
N ASN A 121 -9.24 -16.50 18.87
CA ASN A 121 -10.62 -16.06 19.06
C ASN A 121 -10.68 -14.57 18.68
N ILE A 122 -11.11 -14.28 17.45
CA ILE A 122 -11.10 -12.93 16.91
C ILE A 122 -12.42 -12.25 17.26
N ASN A 123 -12.38 -11.31 18.19
CA ASN A 123 -13.46 -10.36 18.34
C ASN A 123 -13.35 -9.31 17.20
N LYS A 124 -14.07 -9.56 16.10
CA LYS A 124 -14.03 -8.72 14.91
C LYS A 124 -14.52 -7.30 15.18
N GLU A 125 -15.49 -7.16 16.06
CA GLU A 125 -16.08 -5.87 16.42
C GLU A 125 -15.07 -5.00 17.16
N LEU A 126 -14.39 -5.58 18.16
CA LEU A 126 -13.34 -4.90 18.92
C LEU A 126 -12.18 -4.47 18.02
N LEU A 127 -11.70 -5.36 17.17
CA LEU A 127 -10.58 -5.04 16.27
C LEU A 127 -10.97 -3.99 15.21
N THR A 128 -12.20 -4.06 14.69
CA THR A 128 -12.71 -3.06 13.76
C THR A 128 -12.86 -1.70 14.45
N ALA A 129 -13.39 -1.67 15.66
CA ALA A 129 -13.52 -0.44 16.44
C ALA A 129 -12.14 0.17 16.75
N PHE A 130 -11.18 -0.66 17.13
CA PHE A 130 -9.82 -0.22 17.42
C PHE A 130 -9.12 0.30 16.16
N PHE A 131 -9.28 -0.38 15.01
CA PHE A 131 -8.72 0.07 13.74
C PHE A 131 -9.36 1.37 13.27
N PHE A 132 -10.69 1.51 13.40
CA PHE A 132 -11.41 2.73 13.07
C PHE A 132 -10.96 3.91 13.93
N ALA A 133 -10.83 3.71 15.25
CA ALA A 133 -10.31 4.75 16.15
C ALA A 133 -8.86 5.15 15.79
N GLY A 134 -8.02 4.17 15.44
CA GLY A 134 -6.65 4.42 14.97
C GLY A 134 -6.58 5.19 13.66
N PHE A 135 -7.48 4.89 12.72
CA PHE A 135 -7.63 5.64 11.48
C PHE A 135 -7.99 7.12 11.75
N LEU A 136 -8.98 7.36 12.63
CA LEU A 136 -9.36 8.72 13.02
C LEU A 136 -8.22 9.46 13.73
N TYR A 137 -7.49 8.76 14.62
CA TYR A 137 -6.31 9.31 15.28
C TYR A 137 -5.25 9.76 14.26
N MET A 138 -4.92 8.90 13.29
CA MET A 138 -3.94 9.23 12.24
C MET A 138 -4.38 10.45 11.43
N CYS A 139 -5.65 10.51 11.04
CA CYS A 139 -6.19 11.68 10.32
C CYS A 139 -6.16 12.95 11.20
N ALA A 140 -6.49 12.83 12.48
CA ALA A 140 -6.43 13.95 13.44
C ALA A 140 -4.99 14.50 13.58
N VAL A 141 -3.97 13.63 13.65
CA VAL A 141 -2.56 14.07 13.65
C VAL A 141 -2.24 14.88 12.39
N GLY A 142 -2.74 14.47 11.23
CA GLY A 142 -2.56 15.22 9.98
C GLY A 142 -3.27 16.58 10.01
N LEU A 143 -4.48 16.65 10.57
CA LEU A 143 -5.22 17.91 10.70
C LEU A 143 -4.52 18.89 11.68
N VAL A 144 -3.99 18.36 12.79
CA VAL A 144 -3.19 19.16 13.74
C VAL A 144 -1.96 19.72 13.04
N TYR A 145 -1.25 18.90 12.24
CA TYR A 145 -0.12 19.39 11.46
C TYR A 145 -0.49 20.56 10.55
N CYS A 146 -1.62 20.48 9.83
CA CYS A 146 -2.08 21.58 8.98
C CYS A 146 -2.46 22.84 9.79
N TYR A 147 -3.01 22.65 10.99
CA TYR A 147 -3.35 23.77 11.88
C TYR A 147 -2.10 24.48 12.39
N GLU A 148 -1.06 23.72 12.72
CA GLU A 148 0.24 24.26 13.20
C GLU A 148 1.09 24.85 12.07
N ASN A 149 0.86 24.42 10.80
CA ASN A 149 1.63 24.87 9.63
C ASN A 149 0.69 25.37 8.53
N PRO A 150 0.07 26.56 8.70
CA PRO A 150 -0.87 27.11 7.74
C PRO A 150 -0.24 27.31 6.35
N GLY A 151 -0.92 26.86 5.31
CA GLY A 151 -0.44 26.95 3.93
C GLY A 151 0.51 25.83 3.49
N GLU A 152 0.92 24.94 4.40
CA GLU A 152 1.65 23.74 4.02
C GLU A 152 0.71 22.59 3.70
N ARG A 153 1.17 21.72 2.77
CA ARG A 153 0.49 20.45 2.44
C ARG A 153 0.50 19.54 3.66
N LEU A 154 -0.60 18.81 3.89
CA LEU A 154 -0.67 17.81 4.95
C LEU A 154 0.47 16.79 4.81
N ARG A 155 1.27 16.70 5.85
CA ARG A 155 2.35 15.73 6.02
C ARG A 155 2.20 15.09 7.40
N ILE A 156 2.36 13.77 7.47
CA ILE A 156 2.39 13.09 8.77
C ILE A 156 3.78 12.44 8.89
N ASN A 157 4.77 13.21 9.34
CA ASN A 157 6.16 12.76 9.47
C ASN A 157 6.76 12.11 8.21
N SER A 158 6.23 12.42 7.02
CA SER A 158 6.65 11.88 5.73
C SER A 158 6.40 12.89 4.61
N ALA A 159 6.74 12.55 3.36
CA ALA A 159 6.31 13.33 2.21
C ALA A 159 4.77 13.34 2.11
N ALA A 160 4.19 14.44 1.61
CA ALA A 160 2.74 14.56 1.43
C ALA A 160 2.17 13.44 0.54
N THR A 161 2.92 13.01 -0.49
CA THR A 161 2.54 11.90 -1.38
C THR A 161 2.41 10.59 -0.63
N ILE A 162 3.40 10.20 0.15
CA ILE A 162 3.38 8.97 0.96
C ILE A 162 2.27 9.04 2.02
N SER A 163 2.06 10.21 2.65
CA SER A 163 0.93 10.42 3.56
C SER A 163 -0.41 10.15 2.87
N GLY A 164 -0.60 10.68 1.65
CA GLY A 164 -1.80 10.45 0.85
C GLY A 164 -2.02 8.97 0.50
N TYR A 165 -0.96 8.25 0.12
CA TYR A 165 -1.07 6.81 -0.21
C TYR A 165 -1.40 5.96 1.02
N ILE A 166 -0.78 6.25 2.15
CA ILE A 166 -1.06 5.55 3.40
C ILE A 166 -2.49 5.86 3.89
N ILE A 167 -2.94 7.12 3.82
CA ILE A 167 -4.33 7.50 4.15
C ILE A 167 -5.31 6.75 3.25
N THR A 168 -5.01 6.60 1.96
CA THR A 168 -5.84 5.80 1.03
C THR A 168 -5.93 4.35 1.49
N LEU A 169 -4.80 3.69 1.76
CA LEU A 169 -4.80 2.29 2.22
C LEU A 169 -5.56 2.13 3.54
N GLN A 170 -5.33 3.03 4.50
CA GLN A 170 -6.00 3.01 5.79
C GLN A 170 -7.51 3.23 5.67
N GLY A 171 -7.93 4.20 4.85
CA GLY A 171 -9.34 4.49 4.59
C GLY A 171 -10.06 3.29 3.95
N LEU A 172 -9.47 2.71 2.88
CA LEU A 172 -10.03 1.54 2.20
C LEU A 172 -10.10 0.32 3.12
N PHE A 173 -9.05 0.07 3.90
CA PHE A 173 -9.04 -1.08 4.80
C PHE A 173 -10.00 -0.90 5.98
N THR A 174 -10.13 0.31 6.52
CA THR A 174 -11.13 0.64 7.55
C THR A 174 -12.55 0.45 7.01
N LEU A 175 -12.80 0.94 5.78
CA LEU A 175 -14.08 0.76 5.09
C LEU A 175 -14.40 -0.73 4.91
N TYR A 176 -13.42 -1.53 4.49
CA TYR A 176 -13.57 -2.99 4.37
C TYR A 176 -13.91 -3.64 5.70
N LEU A 177 -13.18 -3.33 6.79
CA LEU A 177 -13.43 -3.91 8.11
C LEU A 177 -14.83 -3.58 8.63
N VAL A 178 -15.28 -2.33 8.46
CA VAL A 178 -16.63 -1.90 8.86
C VAL A 178 -17.70 -2.57 8.01
N ASP A 179 -17.48 -2.72 6.71
CA ASP A 179 -18.47 -3.31 5.80
C ASP A 179 -18.67 -4.82 6.03
N ILE A 180 -17.62 -5.55 6.43
CA ILE A 180 -17.75 -6.98 6.75
C ILE A 180 -18.45 -7.27 8.08
N LEU A 181 -18.65 -6.25 8.95
CA LEU A 181 -19.45 -6.39 10.14
C LEU A 181 -20.94 -6.44 9.80
N ASN A 182 -21.66 -7.37 10.45
CA ASN A 182 -23.12 -7.42 10.34
C ASN A 182 -23.80 -6.46 11.34
N SER A 183 -23.44 -5.16 11.28
CA SER A 183 -23.92 -4.13 12.21
C SER A 183 -24.73 -3.07 11.49
N LYS A 184 -25.80 -2.58 12.13
CA LYS A 184 -26.58 -1.43 11.65
C LYS A 184 -25.73 -0.13 11.64
N LEU A 185 -24.73 -0.05 12.50
CA LEU A 185 -23.81 1.10 12.62
C LEU A 185 -22.95 1.34 11.38
N LYS A 186 -22.80 0.34 10.51
CA LYS A 186 -22.07 0.52 9.25
C LYS A 186 -22.62 1.65 8.39
N LYS A 187 -23.95 1.90 8.43
CA LYS A 187 -24.59 2.99 7.68
C LYS A 187 -24.12 4.37 8.14
N LEU A 188 -23.66 4.49 9.39
CA LEU A 188 -23.12 5.72 9.95
C LEU A 188 -21.61 5.81 9.70
N PHE A 189 -20.87 4.73 9.95
CA PHE A 189 -19.40 4.75 9.89
C PHE A 189 -18.84 4.82 8.47
N LEU A 190 -19.47 4.18 7.48
CA LEU A 190 -18.98 4.21 6.11
C LEU A 190 -18.90 5.65 5.52
N PRO A 191 -19.95 6.50 5.62
CA PRO A 191 -19.84 7.88 5.19
C PRO A 191 -18.78 8.69 5.94
N ILE A 192 -18.61 8.46 7.24
CA ILE A 192 -17.59 9.14 8.06
C ILE A 192 -16.20 8.79 7.55
N ILE A 193 -15.91 7.51 7.31
CA ILE A 193 -14.61 7.08 6.78
C ILE A 193 -14.31 7.75 5.44
N ILE A 194 -15.29 7.77 4.54
CA ILE A 194 -15.14 8.37 3.22
C ILE A 194 -14.90 9.88 3.35
N ALA A 195 -15.72 10.58 4.13
CA ALA A 195 -15.60 12.02 4.31
C ALA A 195 -14.25 12.42 4.93
N VAL A 196 -13.84 11.76 6.02
CA VAL A 196 -12.56 12.03 6.67
C VAL A 196 -11.39 11.73 5.74
N SER A 197 -11.43 10.62 4.98
CA SER A 197 -10.41 10.32 3.98
C SER A 197 -10.32 11.40 2.91
N LEU A 198 -11.46 11.84 2.36
CA LEU A 198 -11.47 12.86 1.29
C LEU A 198 -10.93 14.20 1.78
N ILE A 199 -11.32 14.63 2.98
CA ILE A 199 -10.82 15.88 3.58
C ILE A 199 -9.30 15.80 3.78
N THR A 200 -8.82 14.74 4.41
CA THR A 200 -7.38 14.59 4.67
C THR A 200 -6.57 14.43 3.39
N LEU A 201 -7.10 13.71 2.37
CA LEU A 201 -6.46 13.59 1.07
C LEU A 201 -6.42 14.93 0.31
N ALA A 202 -7.49 15.72 0.34
CA ALA A 202 -7.48 17.06 -0.24
C ALA A 202 -6.37 17.92 0.36
N LEU A 203 -6.20 17.90 1.68
CA LEU A 203 -5.13 18.63 2.37
C LEU A 203 -3.72 18.12 2.03
N THR A 204 -3.55 16.86 1.62
CA THR A 204 -2.23 16.40 1.12
C THR A 204 -1.87 17.01 -0.23
N GLU A 205 -2.83 17.55 -0.97
CA GLU A 205 -2.67 18.02 -2.35
C GLU A 205 -2.01 16.97 -3.27
N THR A 206 -2.16 15.69 -2.93
CA THR A 206 -1.60 14.59 -3.72
C THR A 206 -2.57 14.19 -4.81
N ARG A 207 -2.35 14.69 -6.04
CA ARG A 207 -3.24 14.54 -7.20
C ARG A 207 -3.68 13.10 -7.43
N SER A 208 -2.72 12.16 -7.42
CA SER A 208 -3.01 10.73 -7.60
C SER A 208 -3.92 10.18 -6.49
N ALA A 209 -3.70 10.55 -5.23
CA ALA A 209 -4.51 10.04 -4.12
C ALA A 209 -5.93 10.60 -4.14
N ILE A 210 -6.10 11.89 -4.45
CA ILE A 210 -7.39 12.57 -4.57
C ILE A 210 -8.25 11.95 -5.66
N LEU A 211 -7.66 11.52 -6.78
CA LEU A 211 -8.38 10.90 -7.90
C LEU A 211 -8.62 9.40 -7.67
N VAL A 212 -7.62 8.68 -7.20
CA VAL A 212 -7.66 7.21 -7.08
C VAL A 212 -8.58 6.77 -5.94
N PHE A 213 -8.53 7.41 -4.77
CA PHE A 213 -9.33 6.98 -3.62
C PHE A 213 -10.84 6.93 -3.90
N PRO A 214 -11.50 8.01 -4.39
CA PRO A 214 -12.94 7.96 -4.68
C PRO A 214 -13.27 6.94 -5.78
N ALA A 215 -12.42 6.78 -6.78
CA ALA A 215 -12.61 5.77 -7.82
C ALA A 215 -12.59 4.34 -7.23
N LEU A 216 -11.65 4.05 -6.33
CA LEU A 216 -11.59 2.77 -5.63
C LEU A 216 -12.77 2.54 -4.69
N VAL A 217 -13.27 3.57 -4.02
CA VAL A 217 -14.49 3.50 -3.18
C VAL A 217 -15.72 3.17 -4.04
N VAL A 218 -15.89 3.82 -5.18
CA VAL A 218 -16.97 3.53 -6.11
C VAL A 218 -16.88 2.09 -6.62
N LEU A 219 -15.68 1.67 -7.05
CA LEU A 219 -15.42 0.32 -7.51
C LEU A 219 -15.70 -0.72 -6.41
N TYR A 220 -15.31 -0.44 -5.17
CA TYR A 220 -15.60 -1.28 -4.01
C TYR A 220 -17.09 -1.53 -3.84
N PHE A 221 -17.91 -0.49 -3.83
CA PHE A 221 -19.35 -0.65 -3.66
C PHE A 221 -20.04 -1.28 -4.87
N LEU A 222 -19.58 -1.02 -6.08
CA LEU A 222 -20.10 -1.66 -7.29
C LEU A 222 -19.86 -3.18 -7.31
N THR A 223 -18.71 -3.61 -6.81
CA THR A 223 -18.28 -5.01 -6.84
C THR A 223 -18.81 -5.81 -5.66
N THR A 224 -18.92 -5.20 -4.48
CA THR A 224 -19.41 -5.89 -3.27
C THR A 224 -20.92 -6.08 -3.26
N ARG A 225 -21.66 -5.44 -4.19
CA ARG A 225 -23.13 -5.47 -4.29
C ARG A 225 -23.86 -5.11 -2.99
N ALA A 226 -23.19 -4.38 -2.10
CA ALA A 226 -23.76 -3.95 -0.83
C ALA A 226 -24.95 -3.01 -1.00
N TYR A 227 -25.02 -2.32 -2.14
CA TYR A 227 -26.07 -1.38 -2.50
C TYR A 227 -26.53 -1.57 -3.95
N ALA A 228 -27.75 -1.09 -4.28
CA ALA A 228 -28.23 -1.10 -5.65
C ALA A 228 -27.30 -0.27 -6.55
N ARG A 229 -26.86 -0.83 -7.67
CA ARG A 229 -25.93 -0.18 -8.62
C ARG A 229 -26.38 1.22 -9.03
N LYS A 230 -27.71 1.42 -9.26
CA LYS A 230 -28.26 2.74 -9.58
C LYS A 230 -27.96 3.77 -8.50
N LYS A 231 -28.12 3.42 -7.21
CA LYS A 231 -27.81 4.32 -6.09
C LYS A 231 -26.32 4.68 -6.05
N ILE A 232 -25.44 3.70 -6.24
CA ILE A 232 -23.99 3.93 -6.25
C ILE A 232 -23.61 4.88 -7.38
N LEU A 233 -24.11 4.63 -8.59
CA LEU A 233 -23.84 5.48 -9.75
C LEU A 233 -24.43 6.89 -9.58
N THR A 234 -25.63 7.02 -9.01
CA THR A 234 -26.21 8.34 -8.71
C THR A 234 -25.36 9.12 -7.70
N VAL A 235 -24.93 8.46 -6.60
CA VAL A 235 -24.06 9.12 -5.61
C VAL A 235 -22.70 9.47 -6.21
N ALA A 236 -22.11 8.59 -7.02
CA ALA A 236 -20.85 8.87 -7.71
C ALA A 236 -21.00 10.06 -8.67
N LEU A 237 -22.07 10.13 -9.44
CA LEU A 237 -22.36 11.26 -10.33
C LEU A 237 -22.53 12.57 -9.56
N LEU A 238 -23.32 12.56 -8.49
CA LEU A 238 -23.49 13.74 -7.62
C LEU A 238 -22.15 14.17 -7.02
N PHE A 239 -21.31 13.21 -6.62
CA PHE A 239 -19.97 13.51 -6.11
C PHE A 239 -19.06 14.13 -7.18
N ILE A 240 -19.06 13.59 -8.42
CA ILE A 240 -18.28 14.15 -9.54
C ILE A 240 -18.69 15.60 -9.83
N ILE A 241 -19.99 15.91 -9.73
CA ILE A 241 -20.49 17.27 -9.95
C ILE A 241 -20.16 18.18 -8.77
N ALA A 242 -20.36 17.72 -7.54
CA ALA A 242 -20.21 18.55 -6.33
C ALA A 242 -18.74 18.74 -5.90
N ALA A 243 -17.85 17.75 -6.14
CA ALA A 243 -16.48 17.78 -5.67
C ALA A 243 -15.67 18.99 -6.19
N PRO A 244 -15.73 19.38 -7.48
CA PRO A 244 -15.01 20.57 -7.96
C PRO A 244 -15.44 21.85 -7.24
N PHE A 245 -16.73 22.02 -6.96
CA PHE A 245 -17.25 23.18 -6.23
C PHE A 245 -16.78 23.18 -4.77
N ALA A 246 -16.85 22.03 -4.12
CA ALA A 246 -16.36 21.89 -2.74
C ALA A 246 -14.85 22.14 -2.65
N ILE A 247 -14.07 21.58 -3.59
CA ILE A 247 -12.61 21.79 -3.65
C ILE A 247 -12.30 23.28 -3.88
N LYS A 248 -13.02 23.94 -4.81
CA LYS A 248 -12.82 25.37 -5.08
C LYS A 248 -13.07 26.25 -3.85
N ILE A 249 -14.08 25.94 -3.04
CA ILE A 249 -14.46 26.73 -1.87
C ILE A 249 -13.52 26.45 -0.68
N PHE A 250 -13.25 25.17 -0.41
CA PHE A 250 -12.55 24.74 0.81
C PHE A 250 -11.06 24.44 0.64
N PHE A 251 -10.62 24.14 -0.60
CA PHE A 251 -9.27 23.71 -0.91
C PHE A 251 -8.75 24.31 -2.23
N PRO A 252 -8.68 25.65 -2.36
CA PRO A 252 -8.34 26.30 -3.63
C PRO A 252 -6.96 25.89 -4.16
N SER A 253 -5.94 25.74 -3.30
CA SER A 253 -4.60 25.28 -3.68
C SER A 253 -4.63 23.88 -4.31
N THR A 254 -5.49 23.00 -3.83
CA THR A 254 -5.71 21.67 -4.41
C THR A 254 -6.31 21.76 -5.81
N LEU A 255 -7.26 22.67 -6.03
CA LEU A 255 -7.84 22.89 -7.35
C LEU A 255 -6.82 23.42 -8.35
N ASP A 256 -6.00 24.38 -7.94
CA ASP A 256 -4.93 24.95 -8.79
C ASP A 256 -3.94 23.86 -9.21
N ARG A 257 -3.58 22.96 -8.30
CA ARG A 257 -2.72 21.80 -8.61
C ARG A 257 -3.38 20.78 -9.53
N LEU A 258 -4.69 20.57 -9.44
CA LEU A 258 -5.41 19.69 -10.37
C LEU A 258 -5.50 20.33 -11.76
N ASN A 259 -5.74 21.63 -11.84
CA ASN A 259 -5.81 22.37 -13.10
C ASN A 259 -4.44 22.39 -13.80
N SER A 260 -3.34 22.62 -13.05
CA SER A 260 -2.00 22.60 -13.62
C SER A 260 -1.62 21.23 -14.20
N SER A 261 -2.24 20.13 -13.70
CA SER A 261 -1.99 18.80 -14.29
C SER A 261 -2.40 18.69 -15.75
N TYR A 262 -3.45 19.41 -16.15
CA TYR A 262 -3.91 19.39 -17.54
C TYR A 262 -2.87 20.05 -18.47
N THR A 263 -2.34 21.20 -18.09
CA THR A 263 -1.30 21.89 -18.86
C THR A 263 0.00 21.09 -18.85
N GLU A 264 0.42 20.56 -17.69
CA GLU A 264 1.60 19.72 -17.56
C GLU A 264 1.54 18.47 -18.47
N VAL A 265 0.37 17.86 -18.63
CA VAL A 265 0.18 16.69 -19.54
C VAL A 265 0.19 17.11 -20.99
N ALA A 266 -0.42 18.26 -21.32
CA ALA A 266 -0.44 18.79 -22.70
C ALA A 266 0.96 19.17 -23.18
N ASP A 267 1.82 19.62 -22.28
CA ASP A 267 3.18 20.09 -22.57
C ASP A 267 4.23 18.97 -22.55
N ILE A 268 3.85 17.70 -22.27
CA ILE A 268 4.79 16.57 -22.28
C ILE A 268 5.50 16.47 -23.64
N GLY A 269 6.83 16.52 -23.61
CA GLY A 269 7.69 16.45 -24.81
C GLY A 269 7.99 17.81 -25.44
N VAL A 270 7.32 18.89 -25.03
CA VAL A 270 7.61 20.28 -25.43
C VAL A 270 8.34 20.99 -24.29
N ASP A 271 7.74 20.97 -23.10
CA ASP A 271 8.34 21.48 -21.86
C ASP A 271 8.13 20.44 -20.74
N ASN A 272 9.20 19.75 -20.39
CA ASN A 272 9.19 18.74 -19.32
C ASN A 272 9.58 19.32 -17.96
N ASP A 273 9.77 20.65 -17.81
CA ASP A 273 10.10 21.28 -16.52
C ASP A 273 8.85 21.46 -15.65
N SER A 274 8.18 20.35 -15.42
CA SER A 274 6.98 20.23 -14.59
C SER A 274 7.03 18.95 -13.76
N SER A 275 6.18 18.84 -12.74
CA SER A 275 6.16 17.65 -11.88
C SER A 275 5.82 16.36 -12.63
N ILE A 276 4.98 16.41 -13.66
CA ILE A 276 4.65 15.25 -14.51
C ILE A 276 5.76 15.04 -15.55
N GLY A 277 6.21 16.09 -16.21
CA GLY A 277 7.31 16.03 -17.17
C GLY A 277 8.60 15.49 -16.57
N ALA A 278 8.95 15.94 -15.36
CA ALA A 278 10.12 15.43 -14.62
C ALA A 278 10.04 13.91 -14.38
N ARG A 279 8.84 13.36 -14.07
CA ARG A 279 8.67 11.90 -13.95
C ARG A 279 8.91 11.17 -15.26
N VAL A 280 8.37 11.68 -16.35
CA VAL A 280 8.58 11.09 -17.69
C VAL A 280 10.06 11.08 -18.04
N SER A 281 10.78 12.19 -17.80
CA SER A 281 12.23 12.27 -18.00
C SER A 281 12.99 11.26 -17.11
N MET A 282 12.61 11.14 -15.83
CA MET A 282 13.19 10.15 -14.91
C MET A 282 12.92 8.71 -15.35
N TRP A 283 11.74 8.40 -15.88
CA TRP A 283 11.42 7.05 -16.36
C TRP A 283 12.24 6.66 -17.57
N LYS A 284 12.38 7.56 -18.57
CA LYS A 284 13.24 7.34 -19.74
C LYS A 284 14.69 7.16 -19.30
N ALA A 285 15.19 8.05 -18.45
CA ALA A 285 16.55 7.97 -17.92
C ALA A 285 16.80 6.72 -17.08
N GLY A 286 15.78 6.25 -16.33
CA GLY A 286 15.84 5.02 -15.56
C GLY A 286 15.90 3.76 -16.42
N ILE A 287 15.20 3.75 -17.56
CA ILE A 287 15.29 2.68 -18.57
C ILE A 287 16.69 2.69 -19.18
N TYR A 288 17.20 3.86 -19.58
CA TYR A 288 18.56 3.98 -20.07
C TYR A 288 19.60 3.45 -19.08
N ALA A 289 19.51 3.84 -17.80
CA ALA A 289 20.41 3.35 -16.77
C ALA A 289 20.33 1.83 -16.56
N PHE A 290 19.14 1.23 -16.72
CA PHE A 290 18.97 -0.22 -16.73
C PHE A 290 19.65 -0.89 -17.93
N GLU A 291 19.53 -0.31 -19.12
CA GLU A 291 20.17 -0.84 -20.35
C GLU A 291 21.69 -0.84 -20.23
N GLN A 292 22.28 0.17 -19.57
CA GLN A 292 23.72 0.21 -19.30
C GLN A 292 24.15 -0.85 -18.25
N HIS A 293 23.30 -1.15 -17.27
CA HIS A 293 23.60 -2.04 -16.15
C HIS A 293 22.48 -3.07 -15.90
N PRO A 294 22.22 -4.02 -16.81
CA PRO A 294 21.08 -4.94 -16.75
C PRO A 294 21.11 -5.94 -15.58
N ILE A 295 22.27 -6.13 -14.95
CA ILE A 295 22.42 -7.03 -13.78
C ILE A 295 22.15 -6.27 -12.48
N GLY A 296 22.30 -4.94 -12.49
CA GLY A 296 22.12 -4.04 -11.35
C GLY A 296 23.35 -3.18 -11.11
N GLN A 297 23.18 -2.14 -10.28
CA GLN A 297 24.19 -1.13 -10.04
C GLN A 297 23.97 -0.40 -8.72
N SER A 298 24.95 0.38 -8.26
CA SER A 298 24.83 1.25 -7.10
C SER A 298 23.91 2.46 -7.38
N ALA A 299 23.38 3.08 -6.33
CA ALA A 299 22.60 4.31 -6.46
C ALA A 299 23.43 5.46 -7.04
N ALA A 300 24.72 5.52 -6.72
CA ALA A 300 25.64 6.52 -7.26
C ALA A 300 25.87 6.34 -8.77
N THR A 301 26.11 5.10 -9.24
CA THR A 301 26.25 4.80 -10.66
C THR A 301 24.95 5.11 -11.40
N ARG A 302 23.80 4.66 -10.89
CA ARG A 302 22.49 4.99 -11.47
C ARG A 302 22.30 6.50 -11.61
N TYR A 303 22.64 7.27 -10.58
CA TYR A 303 22.47 8.73 -10.63
C TYR A 303 23.34 9.37 -11.71
N LYS A 304 24.57 8.87 -11.95
CA LYS A 304 25.44 9.33 -13.03
C LYS A 304 24.82 9.05 -14.39
N GLU A 305 24.34 7.83 -14.63
CA GLU A 305 23.69 7.44 -15.90
C GLU A 305 22.40 8.22 -16.15
N VAL A 306 21.55 8.36 -15.12
CA VAL A 306 20.33 9.13 -15.18
C VAL A 306 20.61 10.60 -15.48
N SER A 307 21.58 11.22 -14.78
CA SER A 307 21.96 12.61 -15.01
C SER A 307 22.54 12.83 -16.40
N TYR A 308 23.37 11.90 -16.89
CA TYR A 308 23.91 11.96 -18.25
C TYR A 308 22.81 11.92 -19.30
N TYR A 309 21.84 10.99 -19.16
CA TYR A 309 20.72 10.90 -20.09
C TYR A 309 19.84 12.17 -20.08
N ILE A 310 19.52 12.68 -18.88
CA ILE A 310 18.72 13.90 -18.74
C ILE A 310 19.42 15.09 -19.40
N ASP A 311 20.75 15.22 -19.27
CA ASP A 311 21.50 16.29 -19.90
C ASP A 311 21.51 16.20 -21.43
N LYS A 312 21.59 14.99 -21.96
CA LYS A 312 21.72 14.77 -23.40
C LYS A 312 20.39 14.72 -24.14
N ALA A 313 19.36 14.11 -23.53
CA ALA A 313 18.11 13.78 -24.22
C ALA A 313 16.88 14.51 -23.66
N GLU A 314 16.94 15.09 -22.47
CA GLU A 314 15.79 15.73 -21.80
C GLU A 314 16.09 17.21 -21.44
N SER A 315 16.93 17.87 -22.23
CA SER A 315 17.28 19.30 -22.09
C SER A 315 17.80 19.71 -20.71
N GLY A 316 18.36 18.75 -19.96
CA GLY A 316 18.93 18.98 -18.62
C GLY A 316 17.93 19.22 -17.52
N ASN A 317 16.66 18.75 -17.67
CA ASN A 317 15.54 18.97 -16.74
C ASN A 317 15.99 18.99 -15.27
N PRO A 318 15.97 20.18 -14.60
CA PRO A 318 16.56 20.34 -13.27
C PRO A 318 15.73 19.66 -12.18
N GLU A 319 14.40 19.58 -12.32
CA GLU A 319 13.53 18.91 -11.37
C GLU A 319 13.74 17.38 -11.43
N ALA A 320 13.86 16.82 -12.63
CA ALA A 320 14.15 15.41 -12.81
C ALA A 320 15.49 15.02 -12.17
N LYS A 321 16.56 15.79 -12.39
CA LYS A 321 17.86 15.58 -11.77
C LYS A 321 17.80 15.64 -10.24
N ARG A 322 17.18 16.67 -9.68
CA ARG A 322 17.05 16.84 -8.24
C ARG A 322 16.31 15.68 -7.58
N ASN A 323 15.24 15.19 -8.21
CA ASN A 323 14.41 14.14 -7.65
C ASN A 323 15.03 12.75 -7.84
N SER A 324 15.83 12.53 -8.89
CA SER A 324 16.46 11.22 -9.17
C SER A 324 17.48 10.77 -8.12
N ILE A 325 17.96 11.67 -7.25
CA ILE A 325 18.76 11.35 -6.06
C ILE A 325 17.96 10.46 -5.11
N TYR A 326 16.66 10.73 -4.96
CA TYR A 326 15.81 10.00 -4.03
C TYR A 326 15.31 8.70 -4.64
N HIS A 327 14.60 8.78 -5.75
CA HIS A 327 14.04 7.63 -6.49
C HIS A 327 13.49 8.07 -7.85
N LEU A 328 13.12 7.10 -8.72
CA LEU A 328 12.67 7.38 -10.09
C LEU A 328 11.14 7.45 -10.23
N HIS A 329 10.39 7.59 -9.15
CA HIS A 329 8.93 7.70 -9.14
C HIS A 329 8.20 6.61 -9.94
N SER A 330 8.71 5.38 -9.90
CA SER A 330 8.05 4.17 -10.39
C SER A 330 8.68 2.94 -9.74
N ASP A 331 7.91 2.12 -9.06
CA ASP A 331 8.42 0.91 -8.41
C ASP A 331 9.10 -0.06 -9.40
N LEU A 332 8.54 -0.19 -10.61
CA LEU A 332 9.11 -1.07 -11.64
C LEU A 332 10.45 -0.52 -12.16
N ILE A 333 10.48 0.75 -12.54
CA ILE A 333 11.69 1.39 -13.09
C ILE A 333 12.78 1.48 -12.01
N GLU A 334 12.41 1.80 -10.78
CA GLU A 334 13.33 1.77 -9.64
C GLU A 334 13.94 0.37 -9.44
N SER A 335 13.11 -0.67 -9.54
CA SER A 335 13.55 -2.06 -9.41
C SER A 335 14.48 -2.49 -10.54
N LEU A 336 14.16 -2.11 -11.79
CA LEU A 336 14.99 -2.40 -12.96
C LEU A 336 16.32 -1.65 -12.90
N SER A 337 16.29 -0.34 -12.63
CA SER A 337 17.47 0.52 -12.69
C SER A 337 18.50 0.23 -11.60
N LEU A 338 18.09 -0.24 -10.42
CA LEU A 338 19.01 -0.56 -9.33
C LEU A 338 19.36 -2.05 -9.24
N ARG A 339 18.35 -2.93 -9.39
CA ARG A 339 18.49 -4.37 -9.15
C ARG A 339 18.46 -5.20 -10.44
N GLY A 340 18.50 -4.52 -11.59
CA GLY A 340 18.52 -5.14 -12.90
C GLY A 340 17.26 -5.93 -13.24
N ILE A 341 17.39 -6.83 -14.21
CA ILE A 341 16.30 -7.69 -14.69
C ILE A 341 15.69 -8.54 -13.57
N LEU A 342 16.51 -8.98 -12.61
CA LEU A 342 16.04 -9.78 -11.47
C LEU A 342 15.11 -8.94 -10.56
N GLY A 343 15.47 -7.68 -10.30
CA GLY A 343 14.63 -6.77 -9.51
C GLY A 343 13.28 -6.50 -10.15
N GLY A 344 13.26 -6.22 -11.46
CA GLY A 344 12.02 -6.04 -12.22
C GLY A 344 11.17 -7.31 -12.26
N PHE A 345 11.78 -8.46 -12.50
CA PHE A 345 11.09 -9.77 -12.48
C PHE A 345 10.45 -10.06 -11.12
N ILE A 346 11.16 -9.84 -10.02
CA ILE A 346 10.63 -10.04 -8.65
C ILE A 346 9.46 -9.09 -8.36
N TYR A 347 9.52 -7.84 -8.81
CA TYR A 347 8.39 -6.91 -8.67
C TYR A 347 7.15 -7.41 -9.43
N ILE A 348 7.30 -7.81 -10.68
CA ILE A 348 6.22 -8.41 -11.47
C ILE A 348 5.68 -9.68 -10.82
N LEU A 349 6.57 -10.54 -10.29
CA LEU A 349 6.18 -11.74 -9.55
C LEU A 349 5.35 -11.41 -8.32
N LEU A 350 5.65 -10.33 -7.60
CA LEU A 350 4.84 -9.86 -6.47
C LEU A 350 3.41 -9.52 -6.93
N ILE A 351 3.26 -8.77 -8.01
CA ILE A 351 1.96 -8.41 -8.58
C ILE A 351 1.16 -9.66 -8.97
N ILE A 352 1.78 -10.57 -9.73
CA ILE A 352 1.16 -11.84 -10.14
C ILE A 352 0.77 -12.68 -8.91
N SER A 353 1.61 -12.70 -7.88
CA SER A 353 1.38 -13.49 -6.68
C SER A 353 0.19 -12.98 -5.84
N ILE A 354 -0.03 -11.67 -5.79
CA ILE A 354 -1.22 -11.06 -5.15
C ILE A 354 -2.48 -11.52 -5.88
N ILE A 355 -2.49 -11.45 -7.22
CA ILE A 355 -3.63 -11.87 -8.05
C ILE A 355 -3.90 -13.36 -7.86
N TYR A 356 -2.88 -14.19 -7.97
CA TYR A 356 -2.99 -15.65 -7.85
C TYR A 356 -3.50 -16.06 -6.47
N SER A 357 -2.91 -15.50 -5.40
CA SER A 357 -3.34 -15.81 -4.03
C SER A 357 -4.79 -15.39 -3.78
N ALA A 358 -5.16 -14.19 -4.23
CA ALA A 358 -6.51 -13.66 -4.12
C ALA A 358 -7.53 -14.51 -4.89
N PHE A 359 -7.20 -14.94 -6.10
CA PHE A 359 -8.03 -15.84 -6.91
C PHE A 359 -8.24 -17.20 -6.22
N LYS A 360 -7.16 -17.82 -5.75
CA LYS A 360 -7.21 -19.13 -5.07
C LYS A 360 -8.01 -19.11 -3.76
N GLN A 361 -8.02 -17.97 -3.07
CA GLN A 361 -8.78 -17.79 -1.82
C GLN A 361 -10.24 -17.36 -2.05
N GLY A 362 -10.65 -17.11 -3.29
CA GLY A 362 -11.97 -16.53 -3.58
C GLY A 362 -12.15 -15.08 -3.10
N MET A 363 -11.03 -14.36 -2.91
CA MET A 363 -10.97 -13.02 -2.34
C MET A 363 -10.49 -11.98 -3.37
N LEU A 364 -10.64 -12.29 -4.68
CA LEU A 364 -10.04 -11.52 -5.76
C LEU A 364 -10.46 -10.05 -5.73
N VAL A 365 -11.75 -9.79 -5.60
CA VAL A 365 -12.31 -8.43 -5.66
C VAL A 365 -11.78 -7.55 -4.52
N ASP A 366 -11.85 -8.06 -3.29
CA ASP A 366 -11.37 -7.29 -2.13
C ASP A 366 -9.86 -7.06 -2.23
N SER A 367 -9.08 -8.07 -2.63
CA SER A 367 -7.62 -7.96 -2.79
C SER A 367 -7.22 -7.00 -3.91
N LEU A 368 -7.97 -6.97 -5.01
CA LEU A 368 -7.76 -6.01 -6.10
C LEU A 368 -7.87 -4.58 -5.59
N ILE A 369 -8.92 -4.28 -4.84
CA ILE A 369 -9.22 -2.91 -4.41
C ILE A 369 -8.34 -2.48 -3.23
N LEU A 370 -8.09 -3.39 -2.27
CA LEU A 370 -7.35 -3.05 -1.06
C LEU A 370 -5.83 -2.98 -1.27
N PHE A 371 -5.28 -3.77 -2.18
CA PHE A 371 -3.83 -3.91 -2.34
C PHE A 371 -3.36 -3.69 -3.77
N LEU A 372 -3.90 -4.45 -4.73
CA LEU A 372 -3.33 -4.49 -6.07
C LEU A 372 -3.45 -3.16 -6.80
N LEU A 373 -4.67 -2.61 -6.88
CA LEU A 373 -4.89 -1.33 -7.58
C LEU A 373 -4.15 -0.17 -6.92
N PRO A 374 -4.15 0.01 -5.58
CA PRO A 374 -3.30 1.01 -4.94
C PRO A 374 -1.81 0.82 -5.27
N ILE A 375 -1.27 -0.40 -5.21
CA ILE A 375 0.14 -0.66 -5.55
C ILE A 375 0.42 -0.32 -7.00
N LEU A 376 -0.42 -0.74 -7.94
CA LEU A 376 -0.21 -0.47 -9.37
C LEU A 376 -0.33 1.02 -9.69
N LEU A 377 -1.40 1.67 -9.21
CA LEU A 377 -1.69 3.06 -9.54
C LEU A 377 -0.72 4.03 -8.89
N TYR A 378 -0.36 3.81 -7.62
CA TYR A 378 0.62 4.66 -6.94
C TYR A 378 2.05 4.27 -7.28
N GLY A 379 2.36 2.98 -7.38
CA GLY A 379 3.68 2.48 -7.76
C GLY A 379 4.07 2.76 -9.20
N SER A 380 3.10 3.15 -10.07
CA SER A 380 3.43 3.65 -11.42
C SER A 380 3.88 5.11 -11.44
N VAL A 381 3.51 5.91 -10.43
CA VAL A 381 3.81 7.36 -10.35
C VAL A 381 4.66 7.74 -9.15
N ASP A 382 5.03 6.76 -8.30
CA ASP A 382 5.91 6.92 -7.15
C ASP A 382 6.59 5.59 -6.82
N THR A 383 7.53 5.58 -5.85
CA THR A 383 8.23 4.38 -5.41
C THR A 383 7.78 4.02 -3.99
N LEU A 384 6.87 3.05 -3.89
CA LEU A 384 6.23 2.68 -2.63
C LEU A 384 7.12 1.77 -1.76
N PHE A 385 7.76 0.78 -2.41
CA PHE A 385 8.53 -0.25 -1.71
C PHE A 385 9.95 0.18 -1.31
N ILE A 386 10.25 1.47 -1.33
CA ILE A 386 11.40 2.08 -0.69
C ILE A 386 11.01 2.77 0.63
N ASP A 387 9.73 3.10 0.83
CA ASP A 387 9.28 3.78 2.04
C ASP A 387 8.99 2.79 3.18
N LYS A 388 9.68 2.99 4.28
CA LYS A 388 9.60 2.15 5.50
C LYS A 388 8.20 2.11 6.11
N ARG A 389 7.44 3.21 6.04
CA ARG A 389 6.11 3.34 6.64
C ARG A 389 5.07 2.63 5.79
N PHE A 390 5.17 2.83 4.46
CA PHE A 390 4.30 2.15 3.51
C PHE A 390 4.40 0.63 3.66
N VAL A 391 5.61 0.09 3.76
CA VAL A 391 5.82 -1.37 3.87
C VAL A 391 5.28 -1.93 5.18
N ILE A 392 5.39 -1.20 6.30
CA ILE A 392 4.77 -1.61 7.57
C ILE A 392 3.24 -1.64 7.45
N VAL A 393 2.63 -0.58 6.90
CA VAL A 393 1.18 -0.48 6.72
C VAL A 393 0.68 -1.59 5.80
N PHE A 394 1.31 -1.75 4.64
CA PHE A 394 1.00 -2.82 3.69
C PHE A 394 1.08 -4.20 4.35
N GLY A 395 2.18 -4.48 5.07
CA GLY A 395 2.39 -5.77 5.74
C GLY A 395 1.36 -6.02 6.85
N ALA A 396 1.11 -5.04 7.71
CA ALA A 396 0.13 -5.17 8.79
C ALA A 396 -1.28 -5.42 8.24
N GLN A 397 -1.70 -4.65 7.24
CA GLN A 397 -3.01 -4.83 6.59
C GLN A 397 -3.11 -6.16 5.85
N LEU A 398 -2.06 -6.57 5.13
CA LEU A 398 -2.04 -7.87 4.44
C LEU A 398 -2.20 -9.04 5.43
N LEU A 399 -1.51 -8.99 6.57
CA LEU A 399 -1.61 -10.00 7.62
C LEU A 399 -3.00 -9.99 8.27
N LEU A 400 -3.56 -8.83 8.58
CA LEU A 400 -4.92 -8.70 9.12
C LEU A 400 -5.96 -9.21 8.12
N TYR A 401 -5.82 -8.89 6.85
CA TYR A 401 -6.74 -9.32 5.78
C TYR A 401 -6.84 -10.85 5.68
N GLN A 402 -5.73 -11.58 5.86
CA GLN A 402 -5.74 -13.03 5.87
C GLN A 402 -6.62 -13.62 6.99
N LEU A 403 -6.83 -12.88 8.06
CA LEU A 403 -7.63 -13.31 9.22
C LEU A 403 -9.11 -12.93 9.08
N PHE A 404 -9.43 -11.90 8.29
CA PHE A 404 -10.76 -11.34 8.12
C PHE A 404 -11.33 -11.51 6.71
N PRO A 405 -11.34 -12.72 6.13
CA PRO A 405 -11.91 -12.88 4.81
C PRO A 405 -13.41 -12.56 4.83
N ARG A 406 -13.90 -11.88 3.80
CA ARG A 406 -15.32 -11.78 3.54
C ARG A 406 -15.85 -13.20 3.32
N LYS A 407 -16.91 -13.60 4.03
CA LYS A 407 -17.58 -14.85 3.71
C LYS A 407 -18.07 -14.73 2.26
N ALA A 408 -17.67 -15.65 1.41
CA ALA A 408 -18.12 -15.70 0.03
C ALA A 408 -19.67 -15.71 0.03
N SER A 409 -20.29 -14.60 -0.33
CA SER A 409 -21.73 -14.58 -0.61
C SER A 409 -21.92 -15.31 -1.91
N GLY A 410 -22.21 -16.63 -1.82
CA GLY A 410 -22.86 -17.40 -2.86
C GLY A 410 -22.35 -17.26 -4.31
N PHE A 411 -21.03 -17.34 -4.56
CA PHE A 411 -20.59 -17.96 -5.79
C PHE A 411 -20.87 -19.44 -5.59
N GLN A 412 -22.02 -19.89 -6.05
CA GLN A 412 -22.34 -21.31 -6.15
C GLN A 412 -21.11 -21.99 -6.76
N GLU A 413 -20.54 -22.96 -6.04
CA GLU A 413 -19.81 -24.02 -6.65
C GLU A 413 -20.60 -24.42 -7.90
N VAL A 414 -20.02 -24.21 -9.07
CA VAL A 414 -20.44 -24.94 -10.25
C VAL A 414 -20.13 -26.37 -9.88
N LYS A 415 -21.12 -27.04 -9.28
CA LYS A 415 -21.11 -28.49 -9.13
C LYS A 415 -20.89 -29.00 -10.53
N THR A 416 -19.70 -29.49 -10.79
CA THR A 416 -19.44 -30.43 -11.90
C THR A 416 -20.46 -31.53 -11.73
N VAL A 417 -21.54 -31.46 -12.49
CA VAL A 417 -22.50 -32.51 -12.63
C VAL A 417 -21.74 -33.63 -13.32
N THR A 418 -21.24 -34.55 -12.50
CA THR A 418 -20.75 -35.84 -12.98
C THR A 418 -21.97 -36.56 -13.51
N VAL A 419 -22.17 -36.49 -14.82
CA VAL A 419 -23.14 -37.31 -15.53
C VAL A 419 -22.65 -38.73 -15.37
N ALA A 420 -23.15 -39.42 -14.36
CA ALA A 420 -23.04 -40.86 -14.27
C ALA A 420 -23.87 -41.43 -15.44
N LYS A 421 -23.21 -41.84 -16.51
CA LYS A 421 -23.78 -42.73 -17.49
C LYS A 421 -24.16 -44.02 -16.76
N LYS A 422 -25.45 -44.18 -16.48
CA LYS A 422 -26.05 -45.53 -16.33
C LYS A 422 -26.01 -46.19 -17.70
N VAL A 423 -25.11 -47.13 -17.86
CA VAL A 423 -25.21 -48.17 -18.89
C VAL A 423 -25.92 -49.33 -18.21
N SER A 424 -27.11 -49.58 -18.65
CA SER A 424 -27.80 -50.86 -18.48
C SER A 424 -27.96 -51.47 -19.88
#